data_bf3b5d8b5a6dc0c5cff64fe88133c780
#
_entry.id   bf3b5d8b5a6dc0c5cff64fe88133c780
#
_cell.length_a   1.000
_cell.length_b   1.000
_cell.length_c   1.000
_cell.angle_alpha   90.00
_cell.angle_beta   90.00
_cell.angle_gamma   90.00
#
_symmetry.space_group_name_H-M   'P 1'
#
loop_
_entity.id
_entity.type
_entity.pdbx_description
1 polymer ?
#
loop_
_entity_poly.entity_id
_entity_poly.type
_entity_poly.pdbx_seq_one_letter_code
_entity_poly.pdbx_strand_id
1 'polypeptide(L)'
;MKRLLRCALLAAQLAACHHESAEQAQAKALLDRGVAAYQKADYAAAWPLFEEAAQAGHMKAPRYLGLMYLHGNGVTADAAQAFAQFQIAAEKGDITAQYWLGYLYENGIGTAQDLAQARHWYEISAQRGDHIAAPAMTALGRLYEQGKGVTANRATAVAWYEKAAATGDSEAQAALARLKAGE
;
A
#
# COMPACT_ATOMS: atom_id res chain seq x y z
N MET A 1 22.63 43.06 -16.55
CA MET A 1 21.38 42.73 -15.84
C MET A 1 20.88 41.29 -16.12
N LYS A 2 20.74 40.83 -17.37
CA LYS A 2 20.18 39.48 -17.67
C LYS A 2 21.00 38.29 -17.12
N ARG A 3 22.32 38.37 -16.99
CA ARG A 3 23.18 37.32 -16.43
C ARG A 3 23.05 37.20 -14.90
N LEU A 4 22.93 38.30 -14.17
CA LEU A 4 22.74 38.29 -12.72
C LEU A 4 21.37 37.73 -12.31
N LEU A 5 20.31 38.05 -13.08
CA LEU A 5 18.99 37.45 -12.83
C LEU A 5 18.98 35.91 -13.03
N ARG A 6 19.70 35.43 -14.05
CA ARG A 6 19.80 33.93 -14.27
C ARG A 6 20.57 33.24 -13.17
N CYS A 7 21.64 33.83 -12.65
CA CYS A 7 22.38 33.25 -11.52
C CYS A 7 21.56 33.24 -10.22
N ALA A 8 20.77 34.31 -9.96
CA ALA A 8 19.89 34.37 -8.80
C ALA A 8 18.75 33.31 -8.87
N LEU A 9 18.16 33.11 -10.06
CA LEU A 9 17.15 32.07 -10.27
C LEU A 9 17.72 30.65 -10.09
N LEU A 10 18.91 30.37 -10.61
CA LEU A 10 19.59 29.09 -10.43
C LEU A 10 19.94 28.83 -8.97
N ALA A 11 20.42 29.80 -8.24
CA ALA A 11 20.72 29.70 -6.82
C ALA A 11 19.46 29.44 -5.99
N ALA A 12 18.34 30.08 -6.31
CA ALA A 12 17.05 29.88 -5.66
C ALA A 12 16.49 28.44 -5.94
N GLN A 13 16.64 27.96 -7.17
CA GLN A 13 16.24 26.58 -7.53
C GLN A 13 17.10 25.53 -6.84
N LEU A 14 18.42 25.73 -6.74
CA LEU A 14 19.31 24.84 -6.02
C LEU A 14 19.00 24.82 -4.51
N ALA A 15 18.71 25.98 -3.91
CA ALA A 15 18.31 26.07 -2.50
C ALA A 15 16.97 25.35 -2.24
N ALA A 16 15.98 25.49 -3.13
CA ALA A 16 14.71 24.80 -3.04
C ALA A 16 14.90 23.27 -3.16
N CYS A 17 15.69 22.78 -4.11
CA CYS A 17 16.00 21.35 -4.25
C CYS A 17 16.74 20.79 -3.02
N HIS A 18 17.64 21.54 -2.40
CA HIS A 18 18.32 21.12 -1.17
C HIS A 18 17.35 21.09 0.02
N HIS A 19 16.41 22.01 0.11
CA HIS A 19 15.40 22.05 1.16
C HIS A 19 14.44 20.85 1.05
N GLU A 20 13.89 20.57 -0.15
CA GLU A 20 13.06 19.38 -0.40
C GLU A 20 13.79 18.08 -0.06
N SER A 21 15.08 17.96 -0.40
CA SER A 21 15.86 16.76 -0.07
C SER A 21 16.06 16.57 1.44
N ALA A 22 16.21 17.66 2.19
CA ALA A 22 16.34 17.63 3.65
C ALA A 22 15.02 17.22 4.33
N GLU A 23 13.90 17.78 3.88
CA GLU A 23 12.56 17.44 4.38
C GLU A 23 12.21 15.97 4.10
N GLN A 24 12.51 15.46 2.91
CA GLN A 24 12.31 14.05 2.56
C GLN A 24 13.19 13.12 3.41
N ALA A 25 14.44 13.51 3.69
CA ALA A 25 15.34 12.75 4.56
C ALA A 25 14.81 12.71 6.01
N GLN A 26 14.28 13.83 6.51
CA GLN A 26 13.67 13.91 7.83
C GLN A 26 12.41 13.04 7.91
N ALA A 27 11.51 13.15 6.93
CA ALA A 27 10.30 12.33 6.86
C ALA A 27 10.62 10.82 6.83
N LYS A 28 11.68 10.44 6.10
CA LYS A 28 12.18 9.07 6.08
C LYS A 28 12.71 8.62 7.44
N ALA A 29 13.50 9.45 8.12
CA ALA A 29 14.04 9.12 9.44
C ALA A 29 12.92 8.94 10.49
N LEU A 30 11.88 9.78 10.44
CA LEU A 30 10.68 9.63 11.28
C LEU A 30 9.97 8.31 11.00
N LEU A 31 9.75 7.97 9.73
CA LEU A 31 9.16 6.69 9.34
C LEU A 31 9.97 5.51 9.86
N ASP A 32 11.30 5.50 9.64
CA ASP A 32 12.16 4.39 10.04
C ASP A 32 12.12 4.17 11.57
N ARG A 33 12.12 5.25 12.35
CA ARG A 33 11.94 5.18 13.81
C ARG A 33 10.56 4.67 14.20
N GLY A 34 9.50 5.14 13.53
CA GLY A 34 8.13 4.67 13.74
C GLY A 34 7.99 3.18 13.45
N VAL A 35 8.58 2.70 12.35
CA VAL A 35 8.60 1.27 12.00
C VAL A 35 9.33 0.44 13.05
N ALA A 36 10.48 0.92 13.55
CA ALA A 36 11.23 0.23 14.58
C ALA A 36 10.44 0.12 15.91
N ALA A 37 9.71 1.16 16.30
CA ALA A 37 8.82 1.13 17.46
C ALA A 37 7.61 0.18 17.23
N TYR A 38 6.98 0.27 16.05
CA TYR A 38 5.84 -0.58 15.66
C TYR A 38 6.21 -2.07 15.69
N GLN A 39 7.38 -2.45 15.18
CA GLN A 39 7.86 -3.84 15.20
C GLN A 39 8.09 -4.39 16.61
N LYS A 40 8.35 -3.52 17.58
CA LYS A 40 8.45 -3.86 19.00
C LYS A 40 7.11 -3.82 19.74
N ALA A 41 6.00 -3.59 19.02
CA ALA A 41 4.67 -3.33 19.56
C ALA A 41 4.61 -2.11 20.50
N ASP A 42 5.59 -1.20 20.44
CA ASP A 42 5.55 0.09 21.13
C ASP A 42 4.74 1.08 20.28
N TYR A 43 3.43 0.86 20.27
CA TYR A 43 2.50 1.65 19.47
C TYR A 43 2.37 3.09 19.95
N ALA A 44 2.55 3.33 21.25
CA ALA A 44 2.51 4.68 21.82
C ALA A 44 3.66 5.55 21.31
N ALA A 45 4.84 4.97 21.13
CA ALA A 45 5.98 5.65 20.52
C ALA A 45 5.87 5.70 18.97
N ALA A 46 5.27 4.68 18.33
CA ALA A 46 5.17 4.61 16.88
C ALA A 46 4.19 5.65 16.32
N TRP A 47 3.05 5.84 16.97
CA TRP A 47 1.97 6.70 16.49
C TRP A 47 2.42 8.13 16.13
N PRO A 48 2.98 8.93 17.07
CA PRO A 48 3.38 10.30 16.74
C PRO A 48 4.44 10.36 15.64
N LEU A 49 5.32 9.37 15.55
CA LEU A 49 6.35 9.32 14.51
C LEU A 49 5.73 9.11 13.11
N PHE A 50 4.68 8.29 13.00
CA PHE A 50 3.96 8.13 11.75
C PHE A 50 3.13 9.35 11.40
N GLU A 51 2.51 10.03 12.38
CA GLU A 51 1.80 11.28 12.15
C GLU A 51 2.75 12.37 11.61
N GLU A 52 3.89 12.58 12.26
CA GLU A 52 4.90 13.54 11.80
C GLU A 52 5.44 13.19 10.40
N ALA A 53 5.73 11.90 10.15
CA ALA A 53 6.18 11.45 8.83
C ALA A 53 5.12 11.65 7.74
N ALA A 54 3.83 11.47 8.06
CA ALA A 54 2.72 11.69 7.14
C ALA A 54 2.53 13.18 6.83
N GLN A 55 2.62 14.04 7.87
CA GLN A 55 2.58 15.50 7.73
C GLN A 55 3.76 16.02 6.90
N ALA A 56 4.94 15.43 7.06
CA ALA A 56 6.12 15.70 6.21
C ALA A 56 6.02 15.06 4.81
N GLY A 57 4.86 14.52 4.44
CA GLY A 57 4.56 14.03 3.09
C GLY A 57 5.03 12.62 2.76
N HIS A 58 5.58 11.84 3.73
CA HIS A 58 6.09 10.50 3.45
C HIS A 58 4.98 9.54 3.03
N MET A 59 5.09 8.96 1.80
CA MET A 59 4.02 8.17 1.18
C MET A 59 3.61 6.92 1.97
N LYS A 60 4.54 6.30 2.72
CA LYS A 60 4.26 5.06 3.47
C LYS A 60 3.69 5.29 4.87
N ALA A 61 3.82 6.50 5.43
CA ALA A 61 3.38 6.77 6.79
C ALA A 61 1.87 6.59 6.99
N PRO A 62 0.98 7.08 6.08
CA PRO A 62 -0.45 6.84 6.21
C PRO A 62 -0.81 5.36 6.21
N ARG A 63 -0.09 4.49 5.50
CA ARG A 63 -0.32 3.04 5.56
C ARG A 63 -0.16 2.48 6.98
N TYR A 64 0.86 2.90 7.71
CA TYR A 64 1.05 2.45 9.10
C TYR A 64 -0.03 2.99 10.03
N LEU A 65 -0.46 4.24 9.85
CA LEU A 65 -1.62 4.80 10.57
C LEU A 65 -2.89 4.00 10.26
N GLY A 66 -3.10 3.63 8.99
CA GLY A 66 -4.19 2.77 8.56
C GLY A 66 -4.18 1.41 9.25
N LEU A 67 -3.02 0.76 9.36
CA LEU A 67 -2.86 -0.51 10.08
C LEU A 67 -3.16 -0.34 11.59
N MET A 68 -2.71 0.76 12.19
CA MET A 68 -2.97 1.04 13.60
C MET A 68 -4.45 1.24 13.88
N TYR A 69 -5.18 1.98 13.05
CA TYR A 69 -6.64 2.12 13.15
C TYR A 69 -7.36 0.80 12.87
N LEU A 70 -6.93 0.02 11.87
CA LEU A 70 -7.57 -1.24 11.51
C LEU A 70 -7.53 -2.26 12.63
N HIS A 71 -6.40 -2.33 13.34
CA HIS A 71 -6.16 -3.32 14.40
C HIS A 71 -6.33 -2.77 15.83
N GLY A 72 -6.57 -1.48 16.00
CA GLY A 72 -6.63 -0.86 17.33
C GLY A 72 -5.27 -0.82 18.02
N ASN A 73 -4.17 -0.74 17.27
CA ASN A 73 -2.82 -0.76 17.80
C ASN A 73 -2.44 0.63 18.32
N GLY A 74 -2.51 0.83 19.65
CA GLY A 74 -2.18 2.11 20.30
C GLY A 74 -3.24 3.19 20.15
N VAL A 75 -4.31 2.92 19.41
CA VAL A 75 -5.49 3.79 19.23
C VAL A 75 -6.75 2.92 19.23
N THR A 76 -7.91 3.54 19.46
CA THR A 76 -9.18 2.83 19.27
C THR A 76 -9.34 2.42 17.82
N ALA A 77 -9.74 1.17 17.59
CA ALA A 77 -9.98 0.66 16.24
C ALA A 77 -11.08 1.49 15.56
N ASP A 78 -10.79 1.93 14.33
CA ASP A 78 -11.72 2.72 13.51
C ASP A 78 -11.51 2.35 12.04
N ALA A 79 -12.44 1.57 11.50
CA ALA A 79 -12.39 1.10 10.14
C ALA A 79 -12.49 2.23 9.10
N ALA A 80 -13.26 3.29 9.38
CA ALA A 80 -13.40 4.42 8.47
C ALA A 80 -12.09 5.23 8.40
N GLN A 81 -11.42 5.45 9.53
CA GLN A 81 -10.10 6.07 9.57
C GLN A 81 -9.05 5.18 8.90
N ALA A 82 -9.08 3.86 9.12
CA ALA A 82 -8.20 2.94 8.44
C ALA A 82 -8.34 3.06 6.92
N PHE A 83 -9.58 3.04 6.41
CA PHE A 83 -9.86 3.21 4.99
C PHE A 83 -9.29 4.53 4.45
N ALA A 84 -9.55 5.66 5.12
CA ALA A 84 -9.05 6.96 4.70
C ALA A 84 -7.51 7.01 4.63
N GLN A 85 -6.83 6.43 5.62
CA GLN A 85 -5.37 6.41 5.65
C GLN A 85 -4.79 5.51 4.55
N PHE A 86 -5.37 4.33 4.29
CA PHE A 86 -4.95 3.48 3.18
C PHE A 86 -5.20 4.14 1.82
N GLN A 87 -6.31 4.87 1.68
CA GLN A 87 -6.59 5.62 0.45
C GLN A 87 -5.51 6.66 0.17
N ILE A 88 -5.14 7.47 1.18
CA ILE A 88 -4.06 8.48 1.04
C ILE A 88 -2.75 7.82 0.61
N ALA A 89 -2.36 6.70 1.22
CA ALA A 89 -1.12 6.02 0.88
C ALA A 89 -1.16 5.38 -0.52
N ALA A 90 -2.29 4.77 -0.89
CA ALA A 90 -2.49 4.11 -2.18
C ALA A 90 -2.45 5.12 -3.35
N GLU A 91 -3.10 6.28 -3.19
CA GLU A 91 -3.07 7.38 -4.17
C GLU A 91 -1.67 7.97 -4.34
N LYS A 92 -0.84 7.95 -3.29
CA LYS A 92 0.59 8.32 -3.35
C LYS A 92 1.48 7.22 -3.95
N GLY A 93 0.92 6.07 -4.30
CA GLY A 93 1.64 4.97 -4.97
C GLY A 93 2.25 3.93 -4.02
N ASP A 94 1.86 3.87 -2.74
CA ASP A 94 2.29 2.78 -1.85
C ASP A 94 1.60 1.47 -2.26
N ILE A 95 2.38 0.54 -2.79
CA ILE A 95 1.91 -0.74 -3.36
C ILE A 95 1.17 -1.59 -2.32
N THR A 96 1.67 -1.62 -1.09
CA THR A 96 1.03 -2.37 0.00
C THR A 96 -0.29 -1.71 0.40
N ALA A 97 -0.37 -0.37 0.42
CA ALA A 97 -1.62 0.32 0.70
C ALA A 97 -2.66 0.12 -0.42
N GLN A 98 -2.23 0.04 -1.68
CA GLN A 98 -3.11 -0.30 -2.80
C GLN A 98 -3.75 -1.68 -2.62
N TYR A 99 -2.98 -2.69 -2.19
CA TYR A 99 -3.53 -4.00 -1.81
C TYR A 99 -4.53 -3.88 -0.67
N TRP A 100 -4.18 -3.19 0.43
CA TRP A 100 -5.08 -3.02 1.57
C TRP A 100 -6.37 -2.30 1.19
N LEU A 101 -6.29 -1.27 0.36
CA LEU A 101 -7.47 -0.55 -0.11
C LEU A 101 -8.39 -1.46 -0.93
N GLY A 102 -7.82 -2.30 -1.81
CA GLY A 102 -8.56 -3.35 -2.51
C GLY A 102 -9.24 -4.32 -1.54
N TYR A 103 -8.53 -4.77 -0.49
CA TYR A 103 -9.07 -5.65 0.53
C TYR A 103 -10.23 -5.01 1.32
N LEU A 104 -10.11 -3.75 1.67
CA LEU A 104 -11.18 -3.02 2.39
C LEU A 104 -12.44 -2.88 1.53
N TYR A 105 -12.29 -2.57 0.24
CA TYR A 105 -13.42 -2.58 -0.70
C TYR A 105 -14.02 -3.97 -0.90
N GLU A 106 -13.18 -5.03 -1.02
CA GLU A 106 -13.67 -6.41 -1.17
C GLU A 106 -14.56 -6.84 0.00
N ASN A 107 -14.23 -6.38 1.21
CA ASN A 107 -14.90 -6.84 2.43
C ASN A 107 -15.87 -5.80 3.05
N GLY A 108 -15.97 -4.61 2.48
CA GLY A 108 -16.82 -3.54 3.02
C GLY A 108 -16.35 -3.03 4.39
N ILE A 109 -15.03 -2.95 4.59
CA ILE A 109 -14.44 -2.52 5.86
C ILE A 109 -14.17 -1.00 5.81
N GLY A 110 -14.86 -0.24 6.65
CA GLY A 110 -14.75 1.22 6.69
C GLY A 110 -15.36 1.94 5.49
N THR A 111 -15.94 1.19 4.55
CA THR A 111 -16.64 1.66 3.35
C THR A 111 -17.70 0.66 2.94
N ALA A 112 -18.59 1.00 2.00
CA ALA A 112 -19.44 0.01 1.38
C ALA A 112 -18.62 -0.97 0.54
N GLN A 113 -19.05 -2.24 0.49
CA GLN A 113 -18.42 -3.23 -0.38
C GLN A 113 -18.51 -2.79 -1.84
N ASP A 114 -17.38 -2.82 -2.54
CA ASP A 114 -17.32 -2.55 -3.98
C ASP A 114 -16.27 -3.45 -4.64
N LEU A 115 -16.71 -4.52 -5.26
CA LEU A 115 -15.84 -5.51 -5.90
C LEU A 115 -15.16 -4.97 -7.16
N ALA A 116 -15.71 -3.95 -7.82
CA ALA A 116 -15.08 -3.30 -8.96
C ALA A 116 -13.89 -2.45 -8.51
N GLN A 117 -14.05 -1.68 -7.42
CA GLN A 117 -12.96 -0.94 -6.79
C GLN A 117 -11.90 -1.89 -6.21
N ALA A 118 -12.31 -2.98 -5.56
CA ALA A 118 -11.38 -3.99 -5.05
C ALA A 118 -10.48 -4.52 -6.16
N ARG A 119 -11.06 -4.97 -7.27
CA ARG A 119 -10.30 -5.43 -8.43
C ARG A 119 -9.37 -4.35 -8.98
N HIS A 120 -9.88 -3.14 -9.17
CA HIS A 120 -9.10 -2.01 -9.69
C HIS A 120 -7.82 -1.77 -8.87
N TRP A 121 -7.93 -1.70 -7.54
CA TRP A 121 -6.79 -1.48 -6.67
C TRP A 121 -5.83 -2.66 -6.61
N TYR A 122 -6.35 -3.90 -6.67
CA TYR A 122 -5.49 -5.08 -6.80
C TYR A 122 -4.73 -5.09 -8.13
N GLU A 123 -5.37 -4.70 -9.25
CA GLU A 123 -4.72 -4.60 -10.56
C GLU A 123 -3.60 -3.58 -10.56
N ILE A 124 -3.80 -2.40 -9.94
CA ILE A 124 -2.76 -1.38 -9.79
C ILE A 124 -1.57 -1.92 -8.96
N SER A 125 -1.86 -2.50 -7.79
CA SER A 125 -0.82 -3.09 -6.94
C SER A 125 -0.04 -4.20 -7.67
N ALA A 126 -0.74 -5.07 -8.40
CA ALA A 126 -0.15 -6.20 -9.12
C ALA A 126 0.77 -5.80 -10.27
N GLN A 127 0.67 -4.57 -10.81
CA GLN A 127 1.53 -4.09 -11.90
C GLN A 127 3.01 -4.10 -11.54
N ARG A 128 3.35 -4.01 -10.27
CA ARG A 128 4.73 -4.07 -9.81
C ARG A 128 5.38 -5.45 -10.08
N GLY A 129 4.62 -6.53 -9.97
CA GLY A 129 5.04 -7.87 -10.38
C GLY A 129 6.06 -8.57 -9.48
N ASP A 130 6.40 -8.00 -8.31
CA ASP A 130 7.35 -8.56 -7.34
C ASP A 130 6.67 -9.14 -6.09
N HIS A 131 7.47 -9.61 -5.12
CA HIS A 131 6.97 -10.19 -3.87
C HIS A 131 6.10 -9.22 -3.04
N ILE A 132 6.26 -7.89 -3.18
CA ILE A 132 5.42 -6.90 -2.49
C ILE A 132 4.01 -6.88 -3.09
N ALA A 133 3.90 -7.11 -4.40
CA ALA A 133 2.64 -7.17 -5.13
C ALA A 133 1.97 -8.56 -5.08
N ALA A 134 2.66 -9.58 -4.58
CA ALA A 134 2.16 -10.96 -4.53
C ALA A 134 0.76 -11.10 -3.89
N PRO A 135 0.46 -10.46 -2.73
CA PRO A 135 -0.87 -10.54 -2.15
C PRO A 135 -1.99 -10.02 -3.06
N ALA A 136 -1.72 -8.97 -3.85
CA ALA A 136 -2.69 -8.44 -4.80
C ALA A 136 -2.89 -9.39 -5.99
N MET A 137 -1.83 -10.00 -6.51
CA MET A 137 -1.91 -11.02 -7.56
C MET A 137 -2.70 -12.24 -7.08
N THR A 138 -2.48 -12.71 -5.86
CA THR A 138 -3.21 -13.81 -5.24
C THR A 138 -4.69 -13.45 -5.06
N ALA A 139 -5.00 -12.23 -4.60
CA ALA A 139 -6.37 -11.74 -4.48
C ALA A 139 -7.09 -11.71 -5.84
N LEU A 140 -6.42 -11.25 -6.91
CA LEU A 140 -6.98 -11.30 -8.28
C LEU A 140 -7.27 -12.75 -8.71
N GLY A 141 -6.35 -13.67 -8.47
CA GLY A 141 -6.57 -15.10 -8.71
C GLY A 141 -7.85 -15.59 -8.05
N ARG A 142 -8.06 -15.27 -6.77
CA ARG A 142 -9.25 -15.63 -6.00
C ARG A 142 -10.53 -14.98 -6.55
N LEU A 143 -10.50 -13.70 -6.96
CA LEU A 143 -11.66 -13.05 -7.55
C LEU A 143 -12.11 -13.76 -8.84
N TYR A 144 -11.18 -14.11 -9.72
CA TYR A 144 -11.50 -14.83 -10.96
C TYR A 144 -11.88 -16.30 -10.74
N GLU A 145 -11.31 -16.95 -9.74
CA GLU A 145 -11.69 -18.32 -9.38
C GLU A 145 -13.12 -18.38 -8.88
N GLN A 146 -13.51 -17.45 -8.01
CA GLN A 146 -14.81 -17.43 -7.33
C GLN A 146 -15.90 -16.68 -8.10
N GLY A 147 -15.54 -15.95 -9.16
CA GLY A 147 -16.49 -15.09 -9.88
C GLY A 147 -16.95 -13.88 -9.06
N LYS A 148 -16.12 -13.40 -8.12
CA LYS A 148 -16.44 -12.25 -7.29
C LYS A 148 -16.21 -10.94 -8.05
N GLY A 149 -17.29 -10.23 -8.39
CA GLY A 149 -17.24 -8.96 -9.14
C GLY A 149 -16.73 -9.10 -10.58
N VAL A 150 -16.52 -10.33 -11.05
CA VAL A 150 -16.09 -10.69 -12.40
C VAL A 150 -16.74 -12.02 -12.79
N THR A 151 -16.82 -12.30 -14.09
CA THR A 151 -17.18 -13.65 -14.54
C THR A 151 -16.08 -14.63 -14.12
N ALA A 152 -16.46 -15.74 -13.48
CA ALA A 152 -15.53 -16.78 -13.10
C ALA A 152 -14.74 -17.27 -14.31
N ASN A 153 -13.41 -17.32 -14.15
CA ASN A 153 -12.51 -17.76 -15.22
C ASN A 153 -11.28 -18.47 -14.63
N ARG A 154 -11.31 -19.78 -14.63
CA ARG A 154 -10.24 -20.63 -14.09
C ARG A 154 -8.89 -20.36 -14.76
N ALA A 155 -8.84 -20.15 -16.07
CA ALA A 155 -7.58 -19.90 -16.77
C ALA A 155 -6.94 -18.57 -16.33
N THR A 156 -7.76 -17.52 -16.18
CA THR A 156 -7.31 -16.23 -15.65
C THR A 156 -6.87 -16.34 -14.20
N ALA A 157 -7.60 -17.10 -13.36
CA ALA A 157 -7.22 -17.34 -11.97
C ALA A 157 -5.86 -18.03 -11.87
N VAL A 158 -5.64 -19.10 -12.65
CA VAL A 158 -4.36 -19.82 -12.71
C VAL A 158 -3.23 -18.87 -13.12
N ALA A 159 -3.42 -18.05 -14.15
CA ALA A 159 -2.40 -17.10 -14.62
C ALA A 159 -1.98 -16.08 -13.53
N TRP A 160 -2.93 -15.61 -12.72
CA TRP A 160 -2.63 -14.72 -11.59
C TRP A 160 -1.90 -15.45 -10.46
N TYR A 161 -2.34 -16.66 -10.11
CA TYR A 161 -1.66 -17.47 -9.11
C TYR A 161 -0.24 -17.87 -9.54
N GLU A 162 -0.01 -18.16 -10.82
CA GLU A 162 1.34 -18.45 -11.34
C GLU A 162 2.27 -17.25 -11.18
N LYS A 163 1.80 -16.04 -11.47
CA LYS A 163 2.58 -14.81 -11.26
C LYS A 163 2.94 -14.62 -9.77
N ALA A 164 1.97 -14.80 -8.85
CA ALA A 164 2.23 -14.67 -7.43
C ALA A 164 3.16 -15.78 -6.92
N ALA A 165 2.93 -17.03 -7.31
CA ALA A 165 3.74 -18.18 -6.92
C ALA A 165 5.21 -18.05 -7.37
N ALA A 166 5.45 -17.45 -8.54
CA ALA A 166 6.79 -17.16 -9.05
C ALA A 166 7.59 -16.20 -8.15
N THR A 167 6.92 -15.39 -7.33
CA THR A 167 7.56 -14.50 -6.34
C THR A 167 7.74 -15.17 -4.97
N GLY A 168 7.34 -16.43 -4.81
CA GLY A 168 7.42 -17.18 -3.56
C GLY A 168 6.16 -17.13 -2.70
N ASP A 169 5.03 -16.63 -3.21
CA ASP A 169 3.77 -16.56 -2.46
C ASP A 169 3.20 -17.97 -2.21
N SER A 170 3.11 -18.34 -0.94
CA SER A 170 2.70 -19.69 -0.51
C SER A 170 1.20 -19.93 -0.69
N GLU A 171 0.35 -18.89 -0.57
CA GLU A 171 -1.10 -19.00 -0.79
C GLU A 171 -1.39 -19.31 -2.26
N ALA A 172 -0.71 -18.61 -3.18
CA ALA A 172 -0.83 -18.88 -4.60
C ALA A 172 -0.31 -20.28 -4.99
N GLN A 173 0.80 -20.72 -4.38
CA GLN A 173 1.32 -22.08 -4.60
C GLN A 173 0.30 -23.16 -4.15
N ALA A 174 -0.33 -22.97 -2.99
CA ALA A 174 -1.37 -23.87 -2.48
C ALA A 174 -2.62 -23.85 -3.39
N ALA A 175 -3.05 -22.66 -3.85
CA ALA A 175 -4.16 -22.53 -4.79
C ALA A 175 -3.90 -23.28 -6.10
N LEU A 176 -2.69 -23.16 -6.67
CA LEU A 176 -2.30 -23.89 -7.88
C LEU A 176 -2.30 -25.40 -7.66
N ALA A 177 -1.79 -25.88 -6.52
CA ALA A 177 -1.79 -27.31 -6.20
C ALA A 177 -3.21 -27.86 -6.13
N ARG A 178 -4.12 -27.16 -5.44
CA ARG A 178 -5.54 -27.51 -5.34
C ARG A 178 -6.22 -27.54 -6.70
N LEU A 179 -6.02 -26.50 -7.49
CA LEU A 179 -6.58 -26.41 -8.84
C LEU A 179 -6.07 -27.54 -9.78
N LYS A 180 -4.81 -27.98 -9.64
CA LYS A 180 -4.27 -29.10 -10.41
C LYS A 180 -4.84 -30.46 -9.96
N ALA A 181 -5.16 -30.61 -8.68
CA ALA A 181 -5.80 -31.82 -8.15
C ALA A 181 -7.26 -31.99 -8.59
N GLY A 182 -7.88 -30.97 -9.20
CA GLY A 182 -9.26 -30.99 -9.65
C GLY A 182 -10.29 -30.60 -8.59
N GLU A 183 -9.80 -30.01 -7.50
CA GLU A 183 -10.62 -29.51 -6.38
C GLU A 183 -11.05 -28.04 -6.56
#